data_8ffc6d95003c25da8f847b0fb24ee6d0
#
_entry.id   8ffc6d95003c25da8f847b0fb24ee6d0
#
_cell.length_a   1.000
_cell.length_b   1.000
_cell.length_c   1.000
_cell.angle_alpha   90.00
_cell.angle_beta   90.00
_cell.angle_gamma   90.00
#
_symmetry.space_group_name_H-M   'P 1'
#
loop_
_entity.id
_entity.type
_entity.pdbx_description
1 polymer ?
#
loop_
_entity_poly.entity_id
_entity_poly.type
_entity_poly.pdbx_seq_one_letter_code
_entity_poly.pdbx_strand_id
1 'polypeptide(L)'
;DTDPNKFIAKMGAEGLHDLLGREDLDSKSYELRHQANNETSQQRKNEALKRLQVIESFRDANSRIENNPQWMIVKVVPVIPPDLRPLVPLDGGRFATSDLNDLYRRVIIRNNRLKRLIEIKAPEVILRNEKRMLQESVDSLFDNSRKSSAVKTDKNRPLKSLSDSLKGKQGRFRQNLLGKRVDYSARSVIVVGPTLKLHECGLPKGMAAELFKPFIIRKMIERGIVKTVKS
;
A
#
# COMPACT_ATOMS: atom_id res chain seq x y z
N ASP A 1 28.76 35.05 0.91
CA ASP A 1 28.73 33.84 1.76
C ASP A 1 30.11 33.15 1.79
N THR A 2 31.02 33.77 2.47
CA THR A 2 32.43 33.32 2.63
C THR A 2 32.74 32.78 4.04
N ASP A 3 31.69 32.37 4.78
CA ASP A 3 31.90 31.80 6.11
C ASP A 3 32.49 30.39 5.99
N PRO A 4 33.72 30.14 6.49
CA PRO A 4 34.35 28.81 6.44
C PRO A 4 33.63 27.75 7.27
N ASN A 5 32.77 28.17 8.20
CA ASN A 5 31.95 27.27 9.04
C ASN A 5 30.55 27.02 8.46
N LYS A 6 30.27 27.44 7.23
CA LYS A 6 28.99 27.23 6.58
C LYS A 6 28.72 25.74 6.38
N PHE A 7 27.64 25.26 6.94
CA PHE A 7 27.17 23.89 6.74
C PHE A 7 25.85 23.87 5.94
N ILE A 8 25.66 22.81 5.24
CA ILE A 8 24.42 22.58 4.45
C ILE A 8 23.40 21.88 5.35
N ALA A 9 22.33 22.59 5.71
CA ALA A 9 21.20 22.03 6.44
C ALA A 9 20.03 21.74 5.51
N LYS A 10 19.62 20.49 5.41
CA LYS A 10 18.44 20.05 4.66
C LYS A 10 17.45 19.37 5.58
N MET A 11 16.17 19.41 5.23
CA MET A 11 15.09 18.84 6.05
C MET A 11 14.44 17.63 5.38
N GLY A 12 14.01 16.68 6.23
CA GLY A 12 13.16 15.56 5.82
C GLY A 12 13.75 14.69 4.71
N ALA A 13 12.94 14.35 3.74
CA ALA A 13 13.31 13.44 2.66
C ALA A 13 14.50 13.93 1.80
N GLU A 14 14.62 15.24 1.60
CA GLU A 14 15.73 15.85 0.84
C GLU A 14 17.09 15.60 1.51
N GLY A 15 17.14 15.75 2.84
CA GLY A 15 18.34 15.45 3.64
C GLY A 15 18.70 13.97 3.60
N LEU A 16 17.71 13.09 3.78
CA LEU A 16 17.91 11.63 3.72
C LEU A 16 18.38 11.17 2.34
N HIS A 17 17.81 11.74 1.27
CA HIS A 17 18.23 11.43 -0.09
C HIS A 17 19.72 11.75 -0.32
N ASP A 18 20.16 12.90 0.12
CA ASP A 18 21.56 13.32 -0.03
C ASP A 18 22.52 12.46 0.83
N LEU A 19 22.10 12.12 2.06
CA LEU A 19 22.89 11.24 2.92
C LEU A 19 23.02 9.84 2.29
N LEU A 20 21.92 9.25 1.84
CA LEU A 20 21.95 7.94 1.17
C LEU A 20 22.78 7.95 -0.12
N GLY A 21 22.85 9.10 -0.80
CA GLY A 21 23.66 9.24 -2.01
C GLY A 21 25.14 9.36 -1.79
N ARG A 22 25.55 9.74 -0.59
CA ARG A 22 26.97 9.89 -0.22
C ARG A 22 27.56 8.64 0.42
N GLU A 23 26.71 7.66 0.75
CA GLU A 23 27.14 6.45 1.42
C GLU A 23 27.87 5.50 0.46
N ASP A 24 29.13 5.20 0.82
CA ASP A 24 29.89 4.13 0.17
C ASP A 24 29.60 2.80 0.86
N LEU A 25 28.83 1.96 0.16
CA LEU A 25 28.36 0.67 0.67
C LEU A 25 29.51 -0.32 0.88
N ASP A 26 30.53 -0.28 0.03
CA ASP A 26 31.68 -1.21 0.11
C ASP A 26 32.57 -0.91 1.29
N SER A 27 32.94 0.35 1.48
CA SER A 27 33.71 0.81 2.64
C SER A 27 32.99 0.50 3.95
N LYS A 28 31.68 0.83 4.03
CA LYS A 28 30.89 0.56 5.24
C LYS A 28 30.69 -0.92 5.54
N SER A 29 30.53 -1.74 4.51
CA SER A 29 30.49 -3.20 4.69
C SER A 29 31.78 -3.70 5.33
N TYR A 30 32.92 -3.26 4.84
CA TYR A 30 34.24 -3.64 5.38
C TYR A 30 34.40 -3.19 6.82
N GLU A 31 34.11 -1.91 7.14
CA GLU A 31 34.18 -1.37 8.49
C GLU A 31 33.31 -2.13 9.49
N LEU A 32 32.06 -2.41 9.13
CA LEU A 32 31.10 -3.11 10.01
C LEU A 32 31.50 -4.56 10.22
N ARG A 33 32.05 -5.24 9.20
CA ARG A 33 32.61 -6.60 9.36
C ARG A 33 33.80 -6.61 10.31
N HIS A 34 34.70 -5.66 10.16
CA HIS A 34 35.87 -5.52 11.05
C HIS A 34 35.41 -5.21 12.48
N GLN A 35 34.46 -4.30 12.65
CA GLN A 35 33.88 -3.98 13.95
C GLN A 35 33.20 -5.19 14.60
N ALA A 36 32.38 -5.94 13.85
CA ALA A 36 31.69 -7.13 14.36
C ALA A 36 32.67 -8.25 14.81
N ASN A 37 33.84 -8.35 14.15
CA ASN A 37 34.85 -9.34 14.51
C ASN A 37 35.68 -8.95 15.75
N ASN A 38 35.96 -7.66 15.91
CA ASN A 38 36.86 -7.17 16.96
C ASN A 38 36.14 -6.68 18.22
N GLU A 39 34.80 -6.51 18.17
CA GLU A 39 34.04 -6.00 19.30
C GLU A 39 33.88 -7.09 20.38
N THR A 40 34.25 -6.73 21.60
CA THR A 40 34.16 -7.61 22.80
C THR A 40 32.78 -7.60 23.44
N SER A 41 32.03 -6.50 23.28
CA SER A 41 30.68 -6.37 23.83
C SER A 41 29.67 -7.04 22.92
N GLN A 42 28.96 -8.04 23.43
CA GLN A 42 27.91 -8.77 22.69
C GLN A 42 26.80 -7.85 22.17
N GLN A 43 26.43 -6.82 22.91
CA GLN A 43 25.40 -5.86 22.51
C GLN A 43 25.85 -5.04 21.29
N ARG A 44 27.07 -4.48 21.33
CA ARG A 44 27.62 -3.71 20.20
C ARG A 44 27.88 -4.59 18.98
N LYS A 45 28.33 -5.82 19.20
CA LYS A 45 28.48 -6.82 18.13
C LYS A 45 27.16 -7.09 17.42
N ASN A 46 26.07 -7.31 18.17
CA ASN A 46 24.74 -7.53 17.61
C ASN A 46 24.23 -6.31 16.85
N GLU A 47 24.52 -5.12 17.32
CA GLU A 47 24.17 -3.87 16.63
C GLU A 47 24.93 -3.72 15.31
N ALA A 48 26.24 -3.97 15.31
CA ALA A 48 27.07 -3.96 14.10
C ALA A 48 26.57 -5.00 13.07
N LEU A 49 26.22 -6.20 13.51
CA LEU A 49 25.65 -7.24 12.63
C LEU A 49 24.30 -6.85 12.01
N LYS A 50 23.43 -6.20 12.78
CA LYS A 50 22.14 -5.71 12.22
C LYS A 50 22.36 -4.61 11.18
N ARG A 51 23.28 -3.69 11.43
CA ARG A 51 23.66 -2.65 10.43
C ARG A 51 24.29 -3.27 9.20
N LEU A 52 25.19 -4.22 9.39
CA LEU A 52 25.84 -4.94 8.31
C LEU A 52 24.82 -5.64 7.41
N GLN A 53 23.80 -6.29 8.00
CA GLN A 53 22.75 -6.96 7.24
C GLN A 53 22.01 -5.98 6.30
N VAL A 54 21.73 -4.77 6.76
CA VAL A 54 21.09 -3.72 5.93
C VAL A 54 22.01 -3.27 4.80
N ILE A 55 23.30 -3.00 5.11
CA ILE A 55 24.28 -2.57 4.10
C ILE A 55 24.51 -3.64 3.04
N GLU A 56 24.65 -4.90 3.44
CA GLU A 56 24.78 -6.02 2.50
C GLU A 56 23.53 -6.17 1.61
N SER A 57 22.33 -5.96 2.16
CA SER A 57 21.10 -6.00 1.36
C SER A 57 21.07 -4.91 0.28
N PHE A 58 21.53 -3.70 0.60
CA PHE A 58 21.66 -2.63 -0.41
C PHE A 58 22.75 -2.96 -1.45
N ARG A 59 23.86 -3.48 -1.00
CA ARG A 59 24.97 -3.88 -1.88
C ARG A 59 24.57 -4.97 -2.84
N ASP A 60 23.91 -6.03 -2.37
CA ASP A 60 23.37 -7.10 -3.19
C ASP A 60 22.33 -6.59 -4.20
N ALA A 61 21.44 -5.71 -3.78
CA ALA A 61 20.45 -5.12 -4.67
C ALA A 61 21.11 -4.27 -5.78
N ASN A 62 22.18 -3.54 -5.45
CA ASN A 62 22.92 -2.71 -6.42
C ASN A 62 23.78 -3.55 -7.37
N SER A 63 24.30 -4.70 -6.92
CA SER A 63 25.14 -5.59 -7.74
C SER A 63 24.37 -6.39 -8.77
N ARG A 64 23.12 -6.75 -8.48
CA ARG A 64 22.27 -7.56 -9.37
C ARG A 64 21.54 -6.73 -10.41
N ILE A 65 20.94 -5.63 -9.95
CA ILE A 65 20.22 -4.67 -10.78
C ILE A 65 20.58 -3.32 -10.20
N GLU A 66 20.97 -2.36 -11.02
CA GLU A 66 21.25 -1.01 -10.56
C GLU A 66 20.08 -0.51 -9.69
N ASN A 67 20.30 -0.48 -8.38
CA ASN A 67 19.29 -0.12 -7.38
C ASN A 67 19.92 0.70 -6.27
N ASN A 68 19.96 2.00 -6.50
CA ASN A 68 20.61 2.93 -5.60
C ASN A 68 19.82 3.14 -4.30
N PRO A 69 20.49 3.22 -3.12
CA PRO A 69 19.83 3.48 -1.83
C PRO A 69 18.96 4.73 -1.82
N GLN A 70 19.34 5.77 -2.58
CA GLN A 70 18.57 7.01 -2.73
C GLN A 70 17.15 6.79 -3.25
N TRP A 71 16.90 5.70 -3.98
CA TRP A 71 15.58 5.39 -4.54
C TRP A 71 14.54 4.97 -3.51
N MET A 72 14.95 4.77 -2.26
CA MET A 72 14.01 4.66 -1.14
C MET A 72 13.20 5.94 -0.92
N ILE A 73 13.72 7.08 -1.39
CA ILE A 73 13.02 8.36 -1.32
C ILE A 73 12.17 8.54 -2.57
N VAL A 74 10.87 8.56 -2.37
CA VAL A 74 9.88 8.69 -3.44
C VAL A 74 9.87 10.12 -3.99
N LYS A 75 10.24 10.30 -5.25
CA LYS A 75 10.19 11.60 -5.95
C LYS A 75 8.89 11.78 -6.73
N VAL A 76 8.33 10.68 -7.23
CA VAL A 76 7.08 10.68 -8.00
C VAL A 76 6.08 9.81 -7.25
N VAL A 77 4.99 10.42 -6.79
CA VAL A 77 3.95 9.71 -6.05
C VAL A 77 3.07 8.93 -7.02
N PRO A 78 2.93 7.60 -6.86
CA PRO A 78 2.04 6.82 -7.71
C PRO A 78 0.58 7.17 -7.46
N VAL A 79 -0.19 7.30 -8.54
CA VAL A 79 -1.63 7.56 -8.49
C VAL A 79 -2.38 6.32 -8.92
N ILE A 80 -3.24 5.80 -8.06
CA ILE A 80 -4.05 4.62 -8.39
C ILE A 80 -5.14 4.98 -9.43
N PRO A 81 -5.57 4.02 -10.26
CA PRO A 81 -6.63 4.24 -11.26
C PRO A 81 -7.93 4.77 -10.64
N PRO A 82 -8.72 5.57 -11.39
CA PRO A 82 -9.99 6.14 -10.92
C PRO A 82 -11.00 5.09 -10.43
N ASP A 83 -11.03 3.92 -11.05
CA ASP A 83 -11.96 2.83 -10.67
C ASP A 83 -11.73 2.31 -9.25
N LEU A 84 -10.49 2.42 -8.74
CA LEU A 84 -10.16 2.03 -7.37
C LEU A 84 -10.46 3.12 -6.32
N ARG A 85 -10.77 4.34 -6.78
CA ARG A 85 -11.16 5.49 -5.95
C ARG A 85 -12.38 6.21 -6.54
N PRO A 86 -13.51 5.54 -6.72
CA PRO A 86 -14.63 6.04 -7.49
C PRO A 86 -15.27 7.28 -6.87
N LEU A 87 -15.85 8.09 -7.74
CA LEU A 87 -16.74 9.19 -7.41
C LEU A 87 -18.16 8.77 -7.84
N VAL A 88 -19.02 8.49 -6.88
CA VAL A 88 -20.36 7.96 -7.12
C VAL A 88 -21.40 9.04 -6.89
N PRO A 89 -22.25 9.37 -7.87
CA PRO A 89 -23.38 10.29 -7.66
C PRO A 89 -24.40 9.65 -6.72
N LEU A 90 -24.88 10.43 -5.77
CA LEU A 90 -25.99 10.08 -4.88
C LEU A 90 -27.23 10.87 -5.27
N ASP A 91 -28.39 10.38 -4.83
CA ASP A 91 -29.66 11.09 -4.98
C ASP A 91 -29.58 12.48 -4.35
N GLY A 92 -30.11 13.49 -5.04
CA GLY A 92 -30.05 14.88 -4.59
C GLY A 92 -28.78 15.66 -4.99
N GLY A 93 -28.07 15.23 -6.03
CA GLY A 93 -26.94 15.97 -6.64
C GLY A 93 -25.64 15.97 -5.81
N ARG A 94 -25.56 15.16 -4.77
CA ARG A 94 -24.35 14.97 -3.98
C ARG A 94 -23.51 13.83 -4.54
N PHE A 95 -22.20 13.90 -4.27
CA PHE A 95 -21.27 12.85 -4.65
C PHE A 95 -20.67 12.18 -3.42
N ALA A 96 -20.65 10.85 -3.40
CA ALA A 96 -19.83 10.09 -2.48
C ALA A 96 -18.46 9.87 -3.12
N THR A 97 -17.41 10.19 -2.40
CA THR A 97 -16.04 10.03 -2.88
C THR A 97 -15.25 9.11 -1.94
N SER A 98 -14.27 8.44 -2.50
CA SER A 98 -13.30 7.69 -1.70
C SER A 98 -12.44 8.63 -0.86
N ASP A 99 -12.08 8.22 0.36
CA ASP A 99 -11.17 8.95 1.24
C ASP A 99 -9.81 9.24 0.55
N LEU A 100 -9.36 8.36 -0.35
CA LEU A 100 -8.12 8.53 -1.12
C LEU A 100 -8.13 9.78 -2.00
N ASN A 101 -9.26 10.14 -2.59
CA ASN A 101 -9.37 11.35 -3.40
C ASN A 101 -9.08 12.61 -2.57
N ASP A 102 -9.50 12.63 -1.32
CA ASP A 102 -9.26 13.75 -0.40
C ASP A 102 -7.77 13.82 0.00
N LEU A 103 -7.14 12.68 0.25
CA LEU A 103 -5.71 12.59 0.55
C LEU A 103 -4.86 13.02 -0.66
N TYR A 104 -5.16 12.56 -1.88
CA TYR A 104 -4.50 13.03 -3.11
C TYR A 104 -4.67 14.52 -3.33
N ARG A 105 -5.89 15.04 -3.14
CA ARG A 105 -6.18 16.46 -3.26
C ARG A 105 -5.30 17.30 -2.34
N ARG A 106 -5.11 16.88 -1.08
CA ARG A 106 -4.24 17.55 -0.11
C ARG A 106 -2.78 17.59 -0.58
N VAL A 107 -2.27 16.48 -1.10
CA VAL A 107 -0.90 16.42 -1.65
C VAL A 107 -0.75 17.39 -2.83
N ILE A 108 -1.69 17.39 -3.78
CA ILE A 108 -1.66 18.26 -4.95
C ILE A 108 -1.71 19.75 -4.56
N ILE A 109 -2.61 20.12 -3.66
CA ILE A 109 -2.74 21.51 -3.19
C ILE A 109 -1.45 21.98 -2.52
N ARG A 110 -0.86 21.16 -1.63
CA ARG A 110 0.40 21.50 -0.95
C ARG A 110 1.57 21.59 -1.92
N ASN A 111 1.65 20.67 -2.87
CA ASN A 111 2.69 20.69 -3.90
C ASN A 111 2.60 21.94 -4.79
N ASN A 112 1.41 22.29 -5.26
CA ASN A 112 1.18 23.49 -6.07
C ASN A 112 1.50 24.77 -5.28
N ARG A 113 1.14 24.81 -4.01
CA ARG A 113 1.47 25.94 -3.14
C ARG A 113 2.99 26.07 -2.95
N LEU A 114 3.69 24.97 -2.66
CA LEU A 114 5.15 24.98 -2.54
C LEU A 114 5.82 25.43 -3.84
N LYS A 115 5.36 24.92 -5.00
CA LYS A 115 5.87 25.36 -6.31
C LYS A 115 5.75 26.86 -6.51
N ARG A 116 4.58 27.44 -6.22
CA ARG A 116 4.35 28.88 -6.31
C ARG A 116 5.25 29.67 -5.34
N LEU A 117 5.45 29.20 -4.12
CA LEU A 117 6.34 29.86 -3.15
C LEU A 117 7.81 29.84 -3.59
N ILE A 118 8.25 28.79 -4.26
CA ILE A 118 9.59 28.71 -4.86
C ILE A 118 9.73 29.70 -6.00
N GLU A 119 8.72 29.79 -6.88
CA GLU A 119 8.70 30.71 -8.04
C GLU A 119 8.82 32.19 -7.61
N ILE A 120 8.12 32.59 -6.53
CA ILE A 120 8.18 33.95 -5.99
C ILE A 120 9.37 34.18 -5.05
N LYS A 121 10.27 33.20 -4.90
CA LYS A 121 11.46 33.27 -4.03
C LYS A 121 11.11 33.67 -2.59
N ALA A 122 10.06 33.04 -2.03
CA ALA A 122 9.63 33.27 -0.66
C ALA A 122 10.75 33.02 0.38
N PRO A 123 10.70 33.65 1.57
CA PRO A 123 11.67 33.42 2.64
C PRO A 123 11.80 31.93 3.01
N GLU A 124 13.03 31.52 3.32
CA GLU A 124 13.35 30.10 3.57
C GLU A 124 12.52 29.49 4.71
N VAL A 125 12.19 30.25 5.74
CA VAL A 125 11.36 29.81 6.87
C VAL A 125 9.99 29.33 6.39
N ILE A 126 9.38 30.06 5.44
CA ILE A 126 8.09 29.72 4.85
C ILE A 126 8.22 28.46 3.99
N LEU A 127 9.28 28.38 3.17
CA LEU A 127 9.55 27.22 2.32
C LEU A 127 9.76 25.95 3.15
N ARG A 128 10.49 26.02 4.24
CA ARG A 128 10.72 24.91 5.17
C ARG A 128 9.41 24.42 5.78
N ASN A 129 8.54 25.33 6.22
CA ASN A 129 7.25 24.94 6.77
C ASN A 129 6.36 24.28 5.73
N GLU A 130 6.31 24.81 4.50
CA GLU A 130 5.49 24.21 3.44
C GLU A 130 6.04 22.85 2.99
N LYS A 131 7.38 22.67 2.91
CA LYS A 131 8.01 21.36 2.68
C LYS A 131 7.59 20.34 3.75
N ARG A 132 7.59 20.75 5.03
CA ARG A 132 7.13 19.91 6.15
C ARG A 132 5.64 19.52 5.97
N MET A 133 4.78 20.47 5.63
CA MET A 133 3.35 20.23 5.42
C MET A 133 3.08 19.32 4.21
N LEU A 134 3.89 19.42 3.15
CA LEU A 134 3.83 18.52 2.01
C LEU A 134 4.22 17.10 2.43
N GLN A 135 5.32 16.94 3.17
CA GLN A 135 5.75 15.65 3.72
C GLN A 135 4.65 15.01 4.55
N GLU A 136 4.02 15.78 5.45
CA GLU A 136 2.90 15.29 6.26
C GLU A 136 1.70 14.83 5.43
N SER A 137 1.42 15.50 4.32
CA SER A 137 0.34 15.12 3.40
C SER A 137 0.64 13.80 2.69
N VAL A 138 1.90 13.61 2.26
CA VAL A 138 2.35 12.36 1.62
C VAL A 138 2.35 11.21 2.63
N ASP A 139 2.84 11.43 3.85
CA ASP A 139 2.81 10.42 4.91
C ASP A 139 1.38 9.98 5.24
N SER A 140 0.44 10.92 5.27
CA SER A 140 -0.98 10.62 5.50
C SER A 140 -1.61 9.84 4.34
N LEU A 141 -1.18 10.06 3.10
CA LEU A 141 -1.62 9.30 1.94
C LEU A 141 -1.16 7.83 2.03
N PHE A 142 0.09 7.59 2.44
CA PHE A 142 0.63 6.25 2.55
C PHE A 142 0.14 5.51 3.79
N ASP A 143 0.24 6.10 4.98
CA ASP A 143 -0.23 5.52 6.24
C ASP A 143 -0.71 6.59 7.23
N ASN A 144 -1.99 6.92 7.16
CA ASN A 144 -2.62 7.91 8.03
C ASN A 144 -2.72 7.45 9.49
N SER A 145 -2.82 6.15 9.73
CA SER A 145 -2.99 5.60 11.07
C SER A 145 -1.71 5.63 11.93
N ARG A 146 -0.55 5.79 11.29
CA ARG A 146 0.76 5.81 11.97
C ARG A 146 1.04 7.11 12.71
N LYS A 147 0.32 8.19 12.37
CA LYS A 147 0.50 9.51 12.98
C LYS A 147 -0.35 9.70 14.23
N SER A 148 0.19 10.39 15.23
CA SER A 148 -0.57 10.83 16.41
C SER A 148 -1.72 11.79 16.05
N SER A 149 -1.51 12.64 15.04
CA SER A 149 -2.51 13.57 14.48
C SER A 149 -2.99 13.10 13.10
N ALA A 150 -3.70 11.97 13.04
CA ALA A 150 -4.27 11.47 11.80
C ALA A 150 -5.24 12.50 11.17
N VAL A 151 -5.22 12.57 9.84
CA VAL A 151 -6.19 13.37 9.09
C VAL A 151 -7.59 12.76 9.26
N LYS A 152 -8.55 13.56 9.69
CA LYS A 152 -9.92 13.14 9.98
C LYS A 152 -10.94 13.87 9.11
N THR A 153 -12.10 13.28 8.97
CA THR A 153 -13.31 13.94 8.45
C THR A 153 -13.90 14.89 9.48
N ASP A 154 -14.85 15.72 9.07
CA ASP A 154 -15.58 16.64 9.98
C ASP A 154 -16.26 15.90 11.15
N LYS A 155 -16.58 14.61 10.98
CA LYS A 155 -17.15 13.74 12.01
C LYS A 155 -16.08 12.99 12.84
N ASN A 156 -14.86 13.50 12.91
CA ASN A 156 -13.74 12.90 13.66
C ASN A 156 -13.32 11.46 13.24
N ARG A 157 -13.83 10.92 12.13
CA ARG A 157 -13.38 9.63 11.59
C ARG A 157 -12.06 9.81 10.84
N PRO A 158 -11.00 9.01 11.12
CA PRO A 158 -9.76 9.06 10.35
C PRO A 158 -10.01 8.63 8.89
N LEU A 159 -9.36 9.32 7.96
CA LEU A 159 -9.42 8.96 6.54
C LEU A 159 -8.64 7.67 6.29
N LYS A 160 -9.18 6.82 5.43
CA LYS A 160 -8.58 5.54 5.05
C LYS A 160 -7.45 5.76 4.04
N SER A 161 -6.21 5.44 4.44
CA SER A 161 -5.01 5.59 3.62
C SER A 161 -4.77 4.39 2.69
N LEU A 162 -3.74 4.46 1.83
CA LEU A 162 -3.33 3.35 0.96
C LEU A 162 -2.97 2.10 1.78
N SER A 163 -2.21 2.25 2.86
CA SER A 163 -1.86 1.16 3.77
C SER A 163 -3.11 0.51 4.39
N ASP A 164 -4.11 1.32 4.80
CA ASP A 164 -5.36 0.83 5.36
C ASP A 164 -6.22 0.05 4.36
N SER A 165 -6.04 0.29 3.06
CA SER A 165 -6.69 -0.48 2.01
C SER A 165 -6.12 -1.90 1.84
N LEU A 166 -4.91 -2.13 2.31
CA LEU A 166 -4.20 -3.41 2.20
C LEU A 166 -4.25 -4.22 3.50
N LYS A 167 -4.11 -3.55 4.67
CA LYS A 167 -4.03 -4.18 5.99
C LYS A 167 -5.40 -4.45 6.61
N GLY A 168 -5.42 -5.36 7.59
CA GLY A 168 -6.60 -5.67 8.40
C GLY A 168 -7.60 -6.64 7.76
N LYS A 169 -8.72 -6.88 8.44
CA LYS A 169 -9.77 -7.84 8.02
C LYS A 169 -10.46 -7.45 6.73
N GLN A 170 -10.65 -6.14 6.51
CA GLN A 170 -11.27 -5.56 5.32
C GLN A 170 -10.24 -5.11 4.27
N GLY A 171 -8.96 -5.40 4.49
CA GLY A 171 -7.91 -5.11 3.54
C GLY A 171 -7.90 -6.10 2.37
N ARG A 172 -7.25 -5.68 1.29
CA ARG A 172 -7.20 -6.44 0.04
C ARG A 172 -6.66 -7.86 0.22
N PHE A 173 -5.64 -8.04 1.05
CA PHE A 173 -5.06 -9.36 1.29
C PHE A 173 -6.06 -10.33 1.92
N ARG A 174 -6.68 -9.95 3.03
CA ARG A 174 -7.59 -10.87 3.76
C ARG A 174 -8.96 -10.98 3.12
N GLN A 175 -9.48 -9.94 2.49
CA GLN A 175 -10.84 -9.92 1.94
C GLN A 175 -10.93 -10.47 0.53
N ASN A 176 -9.91 -10.25 -0.33
CA ASN A 176 -10.00 -10.56 -1.76
C ASN A 176 -8.93 -11.52 -2.27
N LEU A 177 -7.77 -11.65 -1.61
CA LEU A 177 -6.66 -12.49 -2.07
C LEU A 177 -6.60 -13.84 -1.35
N LEU A 178 -6.72 -13.87 -0.02
CA LEU A 178 -6.74 -15.12 0.76
C LEU A 178 -8.07 -15.85 0.66
N GLY A 179 -9.13 -15.18 0.28
CA GLY A 179 -10.44 -15.74 0.04
C GLY A 179 -11.21 -14.89 -0.94
N LYS A 180 -11.93 -15.51 -1.86
CA LYS A 180 -12.75 -14.85 -2.88
C LYS A 180 -14.17 -15.37 -2.86
N ARG A 181 -15.12 -14.53 -3.25
CA ARG A 181 -16.45 -15.02 -3.62
C ARG A 181 -16.33 -15.82 -4.90
N VAL A 182 -16.97 -16.96 -4.95
CA VAL A 182 -16.93 -17.86 -6.11
C VAL A 182 -18.32 -18.13 -6.63
N ASP A 183 -18.43 -18.37 -7.94
CA ASP A 183 -19.64 -18.79 -8.58
C ASP A 183 -19.94 -20.27 -8.28
N TYR A 184 -21.13 -20.74 -8.60
CA TYR A 184 -21.58 -22.10 -8.35
C TYR A 184 -21.52 -22.51 -6.88
N SER A 185 -21.79 -21.58 -5.98
CA SER A 185 -21.87 -21.80 -4.54
C SER A 185 -23.22 -21.36 -4.01
N ALA A 186 -23.66 -21.98 -2.91
CA ALA A 186 -24.93 -21.67 -2.31
C ALA A 186 -24.86 -21.73 -0.78
N ARG A 187 -25.79 -21.05 -0.13
CA ARG A 187 -25.95 -21.05 1.33
C ARG A 187 -27.44 -21.15 1.66
N SER A 188 -27.80 -22.07 2.56
CA SER A 188 -29.16 -22.23 3.03
C SER A 188 -29.19 -22.69 4.49
N VAL A 189 -30.37 -22.75 5.04
CA VAL A 189 -30.60 -23.28 6.39
C VAL A 189 -30.49 -24.80 6.35
N ILE A 190 -29.91 -25.40 7.36
CA ILE A 190 -29.84 -26.86 7.53
C ILE A 190 -31.01 -27.30 8.42
N VAL A 191 -31.76 -28.28 7.94
CA VAL A 191 -32.88 -28.87 8.66
C VAL A 191 -32.75 -30.39 8.73
N VAL A 192 -33.48 -31.03 9.64
CA VAL A 192 -33.49 -32.50 9.75
C VAL A 192 -34.16 -33.15 8.53
N GLY A 193 -33.65 -34.30 8.11
CA GLY A 193 -34.17 -35.11 7.01
C GLY A 193 -34.31 -36.57 7.43
N PRO A 194 -35.40 -36.94 8.13
CA PRO A 194 -35.55 -38.29 8.71
C PRO A 194 -35.58 -39.42 7.68
N THR A 195 -35.86 -39.11 6.42
CA THR A 195 -35.87 -40.08 5.32
C THR A 195 -34.53 -40.29 4.62
N LEU A 196 -33.54 -39.46 4.94
CA LEU A 196 -32.20 -39.51 4.37
C LEU A 196 -31.27 -40.44 5.16
N LYS A 197 -30.43 -41.17 4.43
CA LYS A 197 -29.35 -41.96 5.06
C LYS A 197 -28.21 -41.04 5.56
N LEU A 198 -27.32 -41.57 6.39
CA LEU A 198 -26.20 -40.81 6.97
C LEU A 198 -25.24 -40.16 5.94
N HIS A 199 -25.15 -40.75 4.76
CA HIS A 199 -24.31 -40.25 3.66
C HIS A 199 -25.08 -39.44 2.61
N GLU A 200 -26.33 -39.19 2.83
CA GLU A 200 -27.21 -38.48 1.87
C GLU A 200 -27.47 -37.04 2.35
N CYS A 201 -27.56 -36.14 1.41
CA CYS A 201 -27.90 -34.74 1.62
C CYS A 201 -28.99 -34.34 0.60
N GLY A 202 -30.08 -33.76 1.11
CA GLY A 202 -31.14 -33.21 0.28
C GLY A 202 -30.86 -31.75 -0.10
N LEU A 203 -30.80 -31.45 -1.37
CA LEU A 203 -30.65 -30.10 -1.91
C LEU A 203 -31.90 -29.62 -2.60
N PRO A 204 -32.32 -28.34 -2.46
CA PRO A 204 -33.38 -27.77 -3.28
C PRO A 204 -33.03 -27.85 -4.76
N LYS A 205 -34.00 -28.27 -5.60
CA LYS A 205 -33.81 -28.49 -7.05
C LYS A 205 -33.22 -27.25 -7.76
N GLY A 206 -33.73 -26.06 -7.45
CA GLY A 206 -33.21 -24.80 -8.02
C GLY A 206 -31.76 -24.52 -7.68
N MET A 207 -31.37 -24.75 -6.41
CA MET A 207 -29.97 -24.60 -5.98
C MET A 207 -29.07 -25.64 -6.65
N ALA A 208 -29.51 -26.88 -6.74
CA ALA A 208 -28.76 -27.95 -7.41
C ALA A 208 -28.54 -27.63 -8.91
N ALA A 209 -29.55 -27.10 -9.59
CA ALA A 209 -29.43 -26.69 -10.98
C ALA A 209 -28.37 -25.62 -11.19
N GLU A 210 -28.28 -24.60 -10.30
CA GLU A 210 -27.30 -23.54 -10.42
C GLU A 210 -25.88 -24.01 -10.02
N LEU A 211 -25.74 -24.82 -8.97
CA LEU A 211 -24.46 -25.40 -8.56
C LEU A 211 -23.82 -26.28 -9.64
N PHE A 212 -24.62 -27.10 -10.30
CA PHE A 212 -24.17 -28.06 -11.32
C PHE A 212 -24.39 -27.58 -12.76
N LYS A 213 -24.70 -26.31 -12.97
CA LYS A 213 -24.98 -25.72 -14.28
C LYS A 213 -23.96 -26.06 -15.37
N PRO A 214 -22.64 -25.96 -15.18
CA PRO A 214 -21.67 -26.34 -16.22
C PRO A 214 -21.75 -27.81 -16.60
N PHE A 215 -21.95 -28.68 -15.62
CA PHE A 215 -22.06 -30.12 -15.83
C PHE A 215 -23.38 -30.51 -16.54
N ILE A 216 -24.48 -29.84 -16.20
CA ILE A 216 -25.78 -30.02 -16.83
C ILE A 216 -25.68 -29.60 -18.29
N ILE A 217 -25.16 -28.42 -18.59
CA ILE A 217 -25.00 -27.91 -19.95
C ILE A 217 -24.15 -28.89 -20.79
N ARG A 218 -23.03 -29.35 -20.27
CA ARG A 218 -22.18 -30.32 -20.92
C ARG A 218 -22.96 -31.60 -21.25
N LYS A 219 -23.70 -32.16 -20.30
CA LYS A 219 -24.52 -33.36 -20.51
C LYS A 219 -25.65 -33.16 -21.49
N MET A 220 -26.26 -31.98 -21.54
CA MET A 220 -27.29 -31.64 -22.52
C MET A 220 -26.72 -31.59 -23.95
N ILE A 221 -25.51 -31.04 -24.11
CA ILE A 221 -24.82 -31.03 -25.42
C ILE A 221 -24.41 -32.44 -25.83
N GLU A 222 -23.82 -33.23 -24.93
CA GLU A 222 -23.46 -34.63 -25.19
C GLU A 222 -24.65 -35.49 -25.62
N ARG A 223 -25.81 -35.23 -25.04
CA ARG A 223 -27.08 -35.92 -25.40
C ARG A 223 -27.82 -35.35 -26.62
N GLY A 224 -27.26 -34.31 -27.24
CA GLY A 224 -27.87 -33.67 -28.42
C GLY A 224 -29.14 -32.88 -28.15
N ILE A 225 -29.50 -32.62 -26.87
CA ILE A 225 -30.69 -31.85 -26.48
C ILE A 225 -30.56 -30.39 -26.87
N VAL A 226 -29.34 -29.84 -26.73
CA VAL A 226 -28.98 -28.47 -27.13
C VAL A 226 -27.74 -28.50 -28.00
N LYS A 227 -27.70 -27.59 -28.99
CA LYS A 227 -26.56 -27.49 -29.92
C LYS A 227 -25.46 -26.55 -29.47
N THR A 228 -25.78 -25.51 -28.67
CA THR A 228 -24.85 -24.50 -28.21
C THR A 228 -25.13 -24.14 -26.77
N VAL A 229 -24.11 -23.51 -26.12
CA VAL A 229 -24.21 -23.01 -24.72
C VAL A 229 -25.26 -21.90 -24.57
N LYS A 230 -25.62 -21.21 -25.68
CA LYS A 230 -26.62 -20.13 -25.68
C LYS A 230 -28.06 -20.62 -25.92
N SER A 231 -28.22 -21.84 -26.39
CA SER A 231 -29.53 -22.47 -26.59
C SER A 231 -30.09 -22.95 -25.25
#